data_31d0fdfb69ecfe428ed26b62598df35d
#
_entry.id   31d0fdfb69ecfe428ed26b62598df35d
#
_cell.length_a   1.000
_cell.length_b   1.000
_cell.length_c   1.000
_cell.angle_alpha   90.00
_cell.angle_beta   90.00
_cell.angle_gamma   90.00
#
_symmetry.space_group_name_H-M   'P 1'
#
loop_
_entity.id
_entity.type
_entity.pdbx_description
1 polymer ?
#
loop_
_entity_poly.entity_id
_entity_poly.type
_entity_poly.pdbx_seq_one_letter_code
_entity_poly.pdbx_strand_id
1 'polypeptide(L)'
;MLRPPSRSFGVAVSTPPRLRRDAQANLQKLRAAAIAVFSQRGLSAPLEDIAREAGVSIGTLYNRVGSREELIDAVVPDIAGAKLKTLRDRTLSQDSPRSQLETFIAEMIDLQRSDPAMNDAMLRRYPDAVLLINACERSMALGAELVANAHSAGVLAEDFTTDDLMAVLWLAGMASHDPAAPEGWRHVVDRSVSAAWLA
;
A
#
# COMPACT_ATOMS: atom_id res chain seq x y z
N MET A 1 -64.33 -4.19 -28.46
CA MET A 1 -63.13 -3.80 -29.22
C MET A 1 -62.06 -3.36 -28.23
N LEU A 2 -61.18 -4.28 -27.80
CA LEU A 2 -60.06 -3.97 -26.88
C LEU A 2 -58.78 -3.75 -27.71
N ARG A 3 -58.09 -2.65 -27.46
CA ARG A 3 -56.84 -2.25 -28.08
C ARG A 3 -55.71 -2.94 -27.33
N PRO A 4 -54.72 -3.58 -27.99
CA PRO A 4 -53.58 -4.22 -27.30
C PRO A 4 -52.57 -3.18 -26.83
N PRO A 5 -51.79 -3.45 -25.73
CA PRO A 5 -50.78 -2.54 -25.22
C PRO A 5 -49.52 -2.55 -26.11
N SER A 6 -49.06 -1.37 -26.45
CA SER A 6 -47.82 -1.13 -27.18
C SER A 6 -46.60 -1.55 -26.32
N ARG A 7 -45.88 -2.59 -26.74
CA ARG A 7 -44.57 -2.95 -26.21
C ARG A 7 -43.55 -1.96 -26.74
N SER A 8 -43.03 -1.09 -25.88
CA SER A 8 -41.80 -0.33 -26.15
C SER A 8 -40.60 -1.27 -26.03
N PHE A 9 -40.02 -1.61 -27.16
CA PHE A 9 -38.72 -2.26 -27.22
C PHE A 9 -37.67 -1.23 -26.84
N GLY A 10 -37.11 -1.33 -25.60
CA GLY A 10 -35.91 -0.65 -25.23
C GLY A 10 -34.74 -1.21 -26.04
N VAL A 11 -34.25 -0.44 -27.00
CA VAL A 11 -33.05 -0.76 -27.77
C VAL A 11 -31.89 -0.60 -26.83
N ALA A 12 -31.32 -1.71 -26.39
CA ALA A 12 -30.02 -1.71 -25.68
C ALA A 12 -28.95 -1.21 -26.66
N VAL A 13 -28.51 0.02 -26.51
CA VAL A 13 -27.41 0.60 -27.29
C VAL A 13 -26.13 -0.09 -26.88
N SER A 14 -25.75 -1.14 -27.60
CA SER A 14 -24.46 -1.81 -27.38
C SER A 14 -23.33 -0.92 -27.92
N THR A 15 -22.47 -0.47 -27.03
CA THR A 15 -21.26 0.29 -27.39
C THR A 15 -20.42 -0.49 -28.40
N PRO A 16 -19.99 0.13 -29.53
CA PRO A 16 -19.16 -0.53 -30.55
C PRO A 16 -17.90 -1.18 -29.99
N PRO A 17 -17.45 -2.33 -30.50
CA PRO A 17 -16.24 -3.03 -29.98
C PRO A 17 -14.96 -2.19 -29.98
N ARG A 18 -14.81 -1.26 -30.93
CA ARG A 18 -13.68 -0.33 -31.02
C ARG A 18 -13.65 0.65 -29.83
N LEU A 19 -14.78 1.25 -29.48
CA LEU A 19 -14.88 2.18 -28.34
C LEU A 19 -14.60 1.47 -27.00
N ARG A 20 -14.94 0.19 -26.88
CA ARG A 20 -14.61 -0.62 -25.69
C ARG A 20 -13.12 -0.89 -25.61
N ARG A 21 -12.43 -1.19 -26.71
CA ARG A 21 -10.98 -1.39 -26.75
C ARG A 21 -10.23 -0.11 -26.41
N ASP A 22 -10.64 1.02 -26.96
CA ASP A 22 -10.00 2.32 -26.68
C ASP A 22 -10.21 2.72 -25.22
N ALA A 23 -11.40 2.47 -24.66
CA ALA A 23 -11.70 2.70 -23.26
C ALA A 23 -10.84 1.83 -22.32
N GLN A 24 -10.65 0.56 -22.67
CA GLN A 24 -9.84 -0.38 -21.89
C GLN A 24 -8.35 -0.05 -21.99
N ALA A 25 -7.87 0.34 -23.18
CA ALA A 25 -6.50 0.80 -23.37
C ALA A 25 -6.18 2.05 -22.55
N ASN A 26 -7.11 3.02 -22.50
CA ASN A 26 -6.96 4.22 -21.68
C ASN A 26 -6.94 3.91 -20.17
N LEU A 27 -7.75 2.95 -19.71
CA LEU A 27 -7.73 2.52 -18.31
C LEU A 27 -6.40 1.89 -17.93
N GLN A 28 -5.83 1.05 -18.80
CA GLN A 28 -4.51 0.45 -18.57
C GLN A 28 -3.40 1.51 -18.53
N LYS A 29 -3.45 2.52 -19.41
CA LYS A 29 -2.50 3.64 -19.38
C LYS A 29 -2.61 4.44 -18.07
N LEU A 30 -3.83 4.73 -17.62
CA LEU A 30 -4.08 5.40 -16.34
C LEU A 30 -3.54 4.61 -15.15
N ARG A 31 -3.75 3.29 -15.13
CA ARG A 31 -3.20 2.43 -14.08
C ARG A 31 -1.67 2.43 -14.09
N ALA A 32 -1.04 2.27 -15.24
CA ALA A 32 0.42 2.30 -15.36
C ALA A 32 1.00 3.65 -14.92
N ALA A 33 0.38 4.76 -15.36
CA ALA A 33 0.77 6.10 -14.94
C ALA A 33 0.60 6.32 -13.44
N ALA A 34 -0.52 5.88 -12.86
CA ALA A 34 -0.77 5.98 -11.42
C ALA A 34 0.28 5.19 -10.62
N ILE A 35 0.61 3.95 -11.03
CA ILE A 35 1.67 3.15 -10.42
C ILE A 35 3.00 3.91 -10.45
N ALA A 36 3.40 4.42 -11.60
CA ALA A 36 4.67 5.14 -11.77
C ALA A 36 4.74 6.41 -10.89
N VAL A 37 3.70 7.24 -10.94
CA VAL A 37 3.66 8.52 -10.20
C VAL A 37 3.57 8.28 -8.69
N PHE A 38 2.70 7.39 -8.24
CA PHE A 38 2.55 7.10 -6.81
C PHE A 38 3.81 6.46 -6.21
N SER A 39 4.47 5.52 -6.90
CA SER A 39 5.71 4.92 -6.41
C SER A 39 6.85 5.93 -6.28
N GLN A 40 6.88 6.97 -7.12
CA GLN A 40 7.93 8.00 -7.08
C GLN A 40 7.64 9.14 -6.11
N ARG A 41 6.37 9.52 -5.95
CA ARG A 41 5.97 10.77 -5.30
C ARG A 41 4.97 10.60 -4.16
N GLY A 42 4.61 9.36 -3.82
CA GLY A 42 3.62 9.04 -2.81
C GLY A 42 2.17 9.14 -3.31
N LEU A 43 1.24 8.68 -2.46
CA LEU A 43 -0.18 8.63 -2.78
C LEU A 43 -0.85 10.02 -2.79
N SER A 44 -0.16 11.05 -2.27
CA SER A 44 -0.59 12.46 -2.30
C SER A 44 -0.27 13.18 -3.60
N ALA A 45 0.47 12.56 -4.53
CA ALA A 45 0.82 13.15 -5.82
C ALA A 45 -0.41 13.72 -6.55
N PRO A 46 -0.31 14.89 -7.22
CA PRO A 46 -1.43 15.49 -7.95
C PRO A 46 -1.97 14.53 -9.02
N LEU A 47 -3.31 14.37 -9.11
CA LEU A 47 -3.95 13.55 -10.13
C LEU A 47 -3.74 14.09 -11.54
N GLU A 48 -3.46 15.39 -11.66
CA GLU A 48 -3.06 16.08 -12.89
C GLU A 48 -1.76 15.49 -13.47
N ASP A 49 -0.81 15.12 -12.61
CA ASP A 49 0.45 14.50 -13.03
C ASP A 49 0.19 13.10 -13.59
N ILE A 50 -0.71 12.34 -12.97
CA ILE A 50 -1.13 11.03 -13.47
C ILE A 50 -1.86 11.15 -14.80
N ALA A 51 -2.76 12.12 -14.94
CA ALA A 51 -3.48 12.36 -16.20
C ALA A 51 -2.50 12.73 -17.32
N ARG A 52 -1.52 13.61 -17.02
CA ARG A 52 -0.47 14.01 -17.96
C ARG A 52 0.41 12.83 -18.37
N GLU A 53 0.85 12.02 -17.43
CA GLU A 53 1.65 10.81 -17.68
C GLU A 53 0.89 9.79 -18.54
N ALA A 54 -0.41 9.63 -18.29
CA ALA A 54 -1.29 8.76 -19.08
C ALA A 54 -1.66 9.31 -20.46
N GLY A 55 -1.38 10.59 -20.75
CA GLY A 55 -1.77 11.26 -21.98
C GLY A 55 -3.28 11.49 -22.10
N VAL A 56 -3.97 11.73 -20.98
CA VAL A 56 -5.43 11.99 -20.95
C VAL A 56 -5.74 13.30 -20.22
N SER A 57 -6.95 13.83 -20.41
CA SER A 57 -7.40 14.99 -19.63
C SER A 57 -7.74 14.56 -18.19
N ILE A 58 -7.64 15.53 -17.25
CA ILE A 58 -8.06 15.28 -15.85
C ILE A 58 -9.54 14.90 -15.75
N GLY A 59 -10.41 15.48 -16.59
CA GLY A 59 -11.81 15.08 -16.64
C GLY A 59 -11.99 13.63 -17.08
N THR A 60 -11.16 13.14 -18.00
CA THR A 60 -11.16 11.73 -18.42
C THR A 60 -10.72 10.82 -17.26
N LEU A 61 -9.73 11.22 -16.46
CA LEU A 61 -9.29 10.49 -15.28
C LEU A 61 -10.47 10.33 -14.29
N TYR A 62 -11.06 11.44 -13.84
CA TYR A 62 -12.19 11.40 -12.90
C TYR A 62 -13.39 10.58 -13.42
N ASN A 63 -13.72 10.71 -14.69
CA ASN A 63 -14.80 9.94 -15.29
C ASN A 63 -14.53 8.42 -15.37
N ARG A 64 -13.26 7.99 -15.32
CA ARG A 64 -12.86 6.59 -15.45
C ARG A 64 -12.58 5.93 -14.12
N VAL A 65 -12.12 6.69 -13.16
CA VAL A 65 -11.57 6.18 -11.91
C VAL A 65 -12.37 6.66 -10.70
N GLY A 66 -13.12 7.75 -10.81
CA GLY A 66 -13.90 8.33 -9.72
C GLY A 66 -13.06 9.17 -8.79
N SER A 67 -12.74 8.68 -7.60
CA SER A 67 -11.97 9.39 -6.58
C SER A 67 -10.48 9.02 -6.58
N ARG A 68 -9.70 9.71 -5.75
CA ARG A 68 -8.30 9.34 -5.46
C ARG A 68 -8.22 7.97 -4.79
N GLU A 69 -9.09 7.71 -3.83
CA GLU A 69 -9.16 6.47 -3.05
C GLU A 69 -9.49 5.29 -3.97
N GLU A 70 -10.44 5.46 -4.89
CA GLU A 70 -10.77 4.44 -5.91
C GLU A 70 -9.59 4.18 -6.85
N LEU A 71 -8.83 5.22 -7.23
CA LEU A 71 -7.60 5.04 -8.02
C LEU A 71 -6.53 4.29 -7.22
N ILE A 72 -6.32 4.66 -5.96
CA ILE A 72 -5.39 3.97 -5.06
C ILE A 72 -5.77 2.50 -4.98
N ASP A 73 -7.01 2.17 -4.66
CA ASP A 73 -7.50 0.80 -4.56
C ASP A 73 -7.38 0.01 -5.88
N ALA A 74 -7.51 0.69 -7.02
CA ALA A 74 -7.33 0.06 -8.32
C ALA A 74 -5.88 -0.34 -8.62
N VAL A 75 -4.86 0.33 -8.04
CA VAL A 75 -3.45 0.13 -8.37
C VAL A 75 -2.61 -0.47 -7.23
N VAL A 76 -3.02 -0.30 -5.98
CA VAL A 76 -2.28 -0.77 -4.80
C VAL A 76 -2.04 -2.28 -4.80
N PRO A 77 -2.98 -3.16 -5.20
CA PRO A 77 -2.70 -4.59 -5.28
C PRO A 77 -1.48 -4.90 -6.18
N ASP A 78 -1.28 -4.12 -7.24
CA ASP A 78 -0.16 -4.29 -8.16
C ASP A 78 1.15 -3.72 -7.58
N ILE A 79 1.08 -2.60 -6.84
CA ILE A 79 2.25 -1.96 -6.23
C ILE A 79 2.70 -2.72 -4.97
N ALA A 80 1.77 -2.96 -4.06
CA ALA A 80 2.05 -3.49 -2.73
C ALA A 80 2.19 -5.02 -2.72
N GLY A 81 1.37 -5.73 -3.53
CA GLY A 81 1.26 -7.18 -3.42
C GLY A 81 2.58 -7.92 -3.61
N ALA A 82 3.33 -7.59 -4.67
CA ALA A 82 4.62 -8.22 -4.93
C ALA A 82 5.67 -7.87 -3.86
N LYS A 83 5.70 -6.61 -3.40
CA LYS A 83 6.67 -6.12 -2.41
C LYS A 83 6.41 -6.74 -1.04
N LEU A 84 5.17 -6.74 -0.58
CA LEU A 84 4.79 -7.35 0.69
C LEU A 84 4.96 -8.88 0.67
N LYS A 85 4.70 -9.53 -0.47
CA LYS A 85 5.01 -10.95 -0.64
C LYS A 85 6.51 -11.21 -0.50
N THR A 86 7.34 -10.44 -1.17
CA THR A 86 8.80 -10.59 -1.09
C THR A 86 9.31 -10.38 0.33
N LEU A 87 8.82 -9.35 1.02
CA LEU A 87 9.13 -9.08 2.43
C LEU A 87 8.76 -10.29 3.30
N ARG A 88 7.53 -10.79 3.17
CA ARG A 88 7.08 -11.97 3.92
C ARG A 88 7.96 -13.20 3.65
N ASP A 89 8.24 -13.49 2.38
CA ASP A 89 9.03 -14.66 2.00
C ASP A 89 10.45 -14.58 2.59
N ARG A 90 11.10 -13.41 2.55
CA ARG A 90 12.41 -13.17 3.17
C ARG A 90 12.38 -13.30 4.68
N THR A 91 11.37 -12.73 5.31
CA THR A 91 11.15 -12.83 6.77
C THR A 91 11.04 -14.28 7.19
N LEU A 92 10.13 -15.04 6.57
CA LEU A 92 9.85 -16.42 6.95
C LEU A 92 10.95 -17.41 6.55
N SER A 93 11.88 -17.02 5.68
CA SER A 93 13.07 -17.82 5.35
C SER A 93 14.18 -17.77 6.39
N GLN A 94 14.06 -16.92 7.41
CA GLN A 94 15.05 -16.84 8.48
C GLN A 94 14.91 -17.99 9.48
N ASP A 95 16.04 -18.43 10.03
CA ASP A 95 16.15 -19.69 10.81
C ASP A 95 15.67 -19.56 12.26
N SER A 96 15.43 -18.36 12.79
CA SER A 96 15.05 -18.18 14.19
C SER A 96 13.96 -17.09 14.35
N PRO A 97 13.12 -17.17 15.41
CA PRO A 97 12.13 -16.14 15.72
C PRO A 97 12.76 -14.73 15.86
N ARG A 98 13.95 -14.64 16.42
CA ARG A 98 14.69 -13.39 16.52
C ARG A 98 15.04 -12.83 15.14
N SER A 99 15.71 -13.61 14.30
CA SER A 99 16.10 -13.16 12.96
C SER A 99 14.91 -12.91 12.05
N GLN A 100 13.78 -13.60 12.23
CA GLN A 100 12.53 -13.32 11.53
C GLN A 100 11.99 -11.94 11.88
N LEU A 101 11.87 -11.60 13.17
CA LEU A 101 11.36 -10.29 13.59
C LEU A 101 12.33 -9.16 13.23
N GLU A 102 13.64 -9.36 13.39
CA GLU A 102 14.67 -8.38 12.97
C GLU A 102 14.56 -8.11 11.45
N THR A 103 14.47 -9.16 10.64
CA THR A 103 14.31 -9.03 9.18
C THR A 103 13.02 -8.32 8.81
N PHE A 104 11.90 -8.64 9.46
CA PHE A 104 10.63 -7.98 9.23
C PHE A 104 10.71 -6.47 9.48
N ILE A 105 11.28 -6.07 10.63
CA ILE A 105 11.45 -4.65 10.99
C ILE A 105 12.34 -3.93 9.98
N ALA A 106 13.49 -4.50 9.65
CA ALA A 106 14.45 -3.91 8.72
C ALA A 106 13.87 -3.75 7.31
N GLU A 107 13.26 -4.81 6.75
CA GLU A 107 12.65 -4.79 5.42
C GLU A 107 11.46 -3.83 5.35
N MET A 108 10.66 -3.73 6.44
CA MET A 108 9.54 -2.78 6.53
C MET A 108 10.02 -1.33 6.50
N ILE A 109 11.04 -1.00 7.29
CA ILE A 109 11.64 0.34 7.32
C ILE A 109 12.25 0.68 5.96
N ASP A 110 12.97 -0.25 5.34
CA ASP A 110 13.57 -0.03 4.02
C ASP A 110 12.50 0.11 2.92
N LEU A 111 11.40 -0.61 3.02
CA LEU A 111 10.26 -0.47 2.10
C LEU A 111 9.62 0.92 2.24
N GLN A 112 9.35 1.39 3.46
CA GLN A 112 8.82 2.73 3.71
C GLN A 112 9.77 3.82 3.17
N ARG A 113 11.07 3.67 3.38
CA ARG A 113 12.07 4.63 2.94
C ARG A 113 12.23 4.68 1.42
N SER A 114 12.19 3.53 0.75
CA SER A 114 12.43 3.43 -0.70
C SER A 114 11.20 3.66 -1.56
N ASP A 115 10.00 3.58 -0.98
CA ASP A 115 8.73 3.71 -1.70
C ASP A 115 7.78 4.65 -0.94
N PRO A 116 7.64 5.92 -1.40
CA PRO A 116 6.74 6.89 -0.80
C PRO A 116 5.27 6.42 -0.75
N ALA A 117 4.80 5.66 -1.73
CA ALA A 117 3.43 5.14 -1.72
C ALA A 117 3.23 4.10 -0.62
N MET A 118 4.22 3.22 -0.41
CA MET A 118 4.18 2.25 0.68
C MET A 118 4.28 2.93 2.05
N ASN A 119 5.08 4.00 2.16
CA ASN A 119 5.11 4.81 3.37
C ASN A 119 3.76 5.44 3.69
N ASP A 120 3.12 6.10 2.71
CA ASP A 120 1.78 6.69 2.90
C ASP A 120 0.74 5.63 3.28
N ALA A 121 0.85 4.42 2.73
CA ALA A 121 0.02 3.28 3.05
C ALA A 121 0.18 2.85 4.52
N MET A 122 1.42 2.65 4.98
CA MET A 122 1.73 2.23 6.34
C MET A 122 1.34 3.29 7.38
N LEU A 123 1.45 4.57 7.04
CA LEU A 123 0.99 5.68 7.88
C LEU A 123 -0.53 5.88 7.86
N ARG A 124 -1.28 5.03 7.14
CA ARG A 124 -2.75 5.06 7.01
C ARG A 124 -3.29 6.43 6.61
N ARG A 125 -2.61 7.11 5.68
CA ARG A 125 -3.00 8.46 5.21
C ARG A 125 -4.27 8.47 4.36
N TYR A 126 -4.73 7.30 3.90
CA TYR A 126 -5.91 7.12 3.05
C TYR A 126 -6.83 6.04 3.64
N PRO A 127 -7.59 6.36 4.70
CA PRO A 127 -8.41 5.38 5.42
C PRO A 127 -9.58 4.84 4.57
N ASP A 128 -10.02 5.57 3.55
CA ASP A 128 -11.12 5.17 2.68
C ASP A 128 -10.67 4.27 1.51
N ALA A 129 -9.35 4.05 1.34
CA ALA A 129 -8.80 3.09 0.38
C ALA A 129 -8.83 1.68 1.00
N VAL A 130 -9.93 0.97 0.82
CA VAL A 130 -10.25 -0.28 1.55
C VAL A 130 -9.26 -1.40 1.24
N LEU A 131 -8.88 -1.58 -0.04
CA LEU A 131 -7.93 -2.63 -0.44
C LEU A 131 -6.53 -2.34 0.08
N LEU A 132 -6.15 -1.05 0.13
CA LEU A 132 -4.90 -0.63 0.74
C LEU A 132 -4.87 -0.95 2.24
N ILE A 133 -5.90 -0.56 2.98
CA ILE A 133 -5.99 -0.82 4.43
C ILE A 133 -5.93 -2.33 4.70
N ASN A 134 -6.69 -3.14 3.98
CA ASN A 134 -6.66 -4.61 4.11
C ASN A 134 -5.27 -5.21 3.83
N ALA A 135 -4.49 -4.64 2.89
CA ALA A 135 -3.13 -5.10 2.64
C ALA A 135 -2.19 -4.76 3.81
N CYS A 136 -2.32 -3.56 4.38
CA CYS A 136 -1.56 -3.14 5.57
C CYS A 136 -1.90 -4.01 6.79
N GLU A 137 -3.17 -4.29 7.04
CA GLU A 137 -3.62 -5.11 8.16
C GLU A 137 -3.04 -6.53 8.10
N ARG A 138 -2.99 -7.15 6.92
CA ARG A 138 -2.35 -8.46 6.76
C ARG A 138 -0.86 -8.44 7.08
N SER A 139 -0.16 -7.36 6.73
CA SER A 139 1.27 -7.22 7.08
C SER A 139 1.48 -7.00 8.56
N MET A 140 0.58 -6.26 9.21
CA MET A 140 0.63 -6.04 10.66
C MET A 140 0.28 -7.30 11.45
N ALA A 141 -0.65 -8.13 10.95
CA ALA A 141 -0.94 -9.43 11.52
C ALA A 141 0.30 -10.35 11.52
N LEU A 142 1.07 -10.35 10.43
CA LEU A 142 2.36 -11.06 10.41
C LEU A 142 3.32 -10.52 11.48
N GLY A 143 3.43 -9.19 11.62
CA GLY A 143 4.26 -8.58 12.67
C GLY A 143 3.86 -9.04 14.08
N ALA A 144 2.56 -9.09 14.37
CA ALA A 144 2.04 -9.58 15.65
C ALA A 144 2.39 -11.08 15.89
N GLU A 145 2.27 -11.91 14.86
CA GLU A 145 2.68 -13.33 14.94
C GLU A 145 4.19 -13.47 15.24
N LEU A 146 5.03 -12.63 14.62
CA LEU A 146 6.47 -12.65 14.84
C LEU A 146 6.86 -12.23 16.26
N VAL A 147 6.19 -11.21 16.82
CA VAL A 147 6.35 -10.81 18.22
C VAL A 147 5.97 -11.96 19.16
N ALA A 148 4.82 -12.59 18.95
CA ALA A 148 4.38 -13.72 19.74
C ALA A 148 5.34 -14.92 19.67
N ASN A 149 5.88 -15.22 18.49
CA ASN A 149 6.87 -16.29 18.30
C ASN A 149 8.19 -15.97 19.02
N ALA A 150 8.65 -14.72 18.98
CA ALA A 150 9.86 -14.29 19.69
C ALA A 150 9.71 -14.34 21.21
N HIS A 151 8.53 -13.99 21.76
CA HIS A 151 8.20 -14.20 23.18
C HIS A 151 8.19 -15.68 23.53
N SER A 152 7.52 -16.52 22.75
CA SER A 152 7.44 -17.96 23.00
C SER A 152 8.81 -18.64 22.98
N ALA A 153 9.75 -18.10 22.21
CA ALA A 153 11.14 -18.56 22.16
C ALA A 153 12.01 -18.00 23.31
N GLY A 154 11.49 -17.10 24.14
CA GLY A 154 12.23 -16.47 25.23
C GLY A 154 13.37 -15.55 24.77
N VAL A 155 13.31 -15.00 23.56
CA VAL A 155 14.37 -14.16 23.00
C VAL A 155 14.00 -12.67 22.96
N LEU A 156 12.75 -12.32 23.26
CA LEU A 156 12.23 -10.95 23.27
C LEU A 156 11.76 -10.60 24.68
N ALA A 157 12.06 -9.40 25.14
CA ALA A 157 11.60 -8.87 26.43
C ALA A 157 10.07 -8.85 26.51
N GLU A 158 9.50 -9.26 27.63
CA GLU A 158 8.04 -9.39 27.81
C GLU A 158 7.29 -8.06 27.67
N ASP A 159 7.96 -6.94 27.94
CA ASP A 159 7.44 -5.59 27.82
C ASP A 159 7.50 -5.02 26.40
N PHE A 160 8.21 -5.66 25.45
CA PHE A 160 8.13 -5.29 24.04
C PHE A 160 6.89 -5.89 23.39
N THR A 161 5.93 -5.05 23.06
CA THR A 161 4.62 -5.45 22.57
C THR A 161 4.47 -5.26 21.05
N THR A 162 3.35 -5.74 20.50
CA THR A 162 2.96 -5.43 19.11
C THR A 162 2.75 -3.92 18.91
N ASP A 163 2.30 -3.21 19.94
CA ASP A 163 2.12 -1.76 19.88
C ASP A 163 3.47 -1.03 19.80
N ASP A 164 4.51 -1.55 20.46
CA ASP A 164 5.87 -1.02 20.32
C ASP A 164 6.42 -1.24 18.92
N LEU A 165 6.21 -2.44 18.34
CA LEU A 165 6.53 -2.69 16.93
C LEU A 165 5.84 -1.69 16.00
N MET A 166 4.54 -1.44 16.20
CA MET A 166 3.78 -0.48 15.43
C MET A 166 4.31 0.94 15.59
N ALA A 167 4.65 1.35 16.81
CA ALA A 167 5.24 2.66 17.11
C ALA A 167 6.60 2.84 16.42
N VAL A 168 7.46 1.83 16.47
CA VAL A 168 8.77 1.83 15.79
C VAL A 168 8.60 2.03 14.28
N LEU A 169 7.72 1.25 13.65
CA LEU A 169 7.47 1.35 12.21
C LEU A 169 6.83 2.70 11.82
N TRP A 170 5.92 3.21 12.65
CA TRP A 170 5.30 4.51 12.43
C TRP A 170 6.31 5.66 12.55
N LEU A 171 7.14 5.66 13.59
CA LEU A 171 8.20 6.67 13.80
C LEU A 171 9.22 6.64 12.64
N ALA A 172 9.65 5.45 12.23
CA ALA A 172 10.55 5.29 11.10
C ALA A 172 9.94 5.81 9.79
N GLY A 173 8.66 5.53 9.55
CA GLY A 173 7.91 6.03 8.39
C GLY A 173 7.78 7.55 8.38
N MET A 174 7.47 8.15 9.52
CA MET A 174 7.40 9.62 9.67
C MET A 174 8.76 10.28 9.39
N ALA A 175 9.83 9.72 9.94
CA ALA A 175 11.19 10.29 9.78
C ALA A 175 11.76 10.07 8.36
N SER A 176 11.37 8.99 7.68
CA SER A 176 11.99 8.59 6.40
C SER A 176 11.83 9.63 5.27
N HIS A 177 10.77 10.41 5.28
CA HIS A 177 10.44 11.39 4.23
C HIS A 177 10.28 12.81 4.78
N ASP A 178 10.64 13.05 6.04
CA ASP A 178 10.66 14.39 6.63
C ASP A 178 12.06 15.00 6.47
N PRO A 179 12.22 16.09 5.69
CA PRO A 179 13.51 16.75 5.53
C PRO A 179 14.02 17.40 6.83
N ALA A 180 13.17 17.58 7.84
CA ALA A 180 13.53 18.10 9.15
C ALA A 180 13.87 16.99 10.16
N ALA A 181 13.77 15.71 9.77
CA ALA A 181 14.11 14.60 10.65
C ALA A 181 15.59 14.67 11.07
N PRO A 182 15.92 14.49 12.36
CA PRO A 182 17.31 14.44 12.80
C PRO A 182 18.09 13.32 12.09
N GLU A 183 19.32 13.57 11.63
CA GLU A 183 20.15 12.59 10.91
C GLU A 183 20.32 11.26 11.67
N GLY A 184 20.33 11.31 13.00
CA GLY A 184 20.51 10.15 13.87
C GLY A 184 19.24 9.32 14.15
N TRP A 185 18.09 9.61 13.55
CA TRP A 185 16.85 8.94 13.88
C TRP A 185 16.89 7.41 13.72
N ARG A 186 17.55 6.92 12.67
CA ARG A 186 17.72 5.46 12.45
C ARG A 186 18.48 4.81 13.61
N HIS A 187 19.56 5.42 14.07
CA HIS A 187 20.33 4.90 15.19
C HIS A 187 19.49 4.79 16.47
N VAL A 188 18.56 5.73 16.70
CA VAL A 188 17.64 5.66 17.85
C VAL A 188 16.67 4.49 17.68
N VAL A 189 16.09 4.30 16.49
CA VAL A 189 15.20 3.18 16.17
C VAL A 189 15.95 1.84 16.34
N ASP A 190 17.11 1.69 15.71
CA ASP A 190 17.92 0.46 15.78
C ASP A 190 18.29 0.11 17.23
N ARG A 191 18.67 1.11 18.03
CA ARG A 191 19.00 0.91 19.45
C ARG A 191 17.76 0.53 20.28
N SER A 192 16.59 1.11 19.98
CA SER A 192 15.35 0.77 20.69
C SER A 192 14.96 -0.68 20.43
N VAL A 193 15.05 -1.14 19.19
CA VAL A 193 14.80 -2.55 18.82
C VAL A 193 15.85 -3.46 19.45
N SER A 194 17.14 -3.07 19.41
CA SER A 194 18.21 -3.88 19.97
C SER A 194 18.09 -4.06 21.49
N ALA A 195 17.58 -3.07 22.20
CA ALA A 195 17.36 -3.13 23.65
C ALA A 195 16.23 -4.10 24.06
N ALA A 196 15.36 -4.46 23.15
CA ALA A 196 14.25 -5.40 23.40
C ALA A 196 14.70 -6.89 23.37
N TRP A 197 15.91 -7.20 22.89
CA TRP A 197 16.39 -8.57 22.81
C TRP A 197 17.00 -9.03 24.13
N LEU A 198 16.59 -10.23 24.55
CA LEU A 198 17.21 -10.92 25.68
C LEU A 198 18.54 -11.56 25.26
N ALA A 199 19.48 -11.67 26.21
CA ALA A 199 20.81 -12.21 25.99
C ALA A 199 20.78 -13.74 25.72
#